data_68019cfa68817522682639a1c721340e
#
_entry.id   68019cfa68817522682639a1c721340e
#
_cell.length_a   1.000
_cell.length_b   1.000
_cell.length_c   1.000
_cell.angle_alpha   90.00
_cell.angle_beta   90.00
_cell.angle_gamma   90.00
#
_symmetry.space_group_name_H-M   'P 1'
#
loop_
_entity.id
_entity.type
_entity.pdbx_description
1 polymer ?
#
loop_
_entity_poly.entity_id
_entity_poly.type
_entity_poly.pdbx_seq_one_letter_code
_entity_poly.pdbx_strand_id
1 'polypeptide(L)'
;MAGTVFFVALCSFLSVAYSAAPYKCAGVATYHLAFYGNWSMMTHPFAWPPGGGFSNLVGASHEDNYTIWDGGMMASPGVQAVAEGGNSATLEAEIMQRIMNSKTAWKLINSTAGIPGTGNVMNIDVEVTQDFPLVSIVTMLAPSPDWFTGIKKVSLCDTSSGMWMDSHTIYDLQPWDAGTDNGTTFMAANNPTMPPGYISMITKLAPPTDFMNLSASAIPTLGKMMFVRQNKPTMNQCSGMYNYTVKFEAKWSQATHPNGWPSGAKFSPLVIATHSYKYKMWSDMTRASPGVKKVAETGMEGLLYNEVMMMKKPGFVSNVYKTGAISTPGGYNSTKIMVQSMYSMVSLISMIAPSPDWFVGVDSYDLCGTNGWKEMMTMDLLPWDAGTDSGRNFTSVDMATNPVDVIMRITSSSDTQMGADANKVFATVTFTRGEMIPTTTQTTTT
;
A
#
# COMPACT_ATOMS: atom_id res chain seq x y z
N MET A 1 71.19 -47.91 -0.11
CA MET A 1 70.17 -47.55 0.90
C MET A 1 69.36 -46.39 0.33
N ALA A 2 68.18 -46.66 -0.14
CA ALA A 2 67.26 -45.64 -0.73
C ALA A 2 66.26 -45.22 0.35
N GLY A 3 66.28 -43.93 0.71
CA GLY A 3 65.33 -43.35 1.67
C GLY A 3 64.14 -42.75 0.94
N THR A 4 62.94 -43.32 1.16
CA THR A 4 61.69 -42.88 0.59
C THR A 4 61.12 -41.78 1.50
N VAL A 5 60.97 -40.57 0.95
CA VAL A 5 60.33 -39.43 1.64
C VAL A 5 58.84 -39.46 1.32
N PHE A 6 58.01 -39.67 2.35
CA PHE A 6 56.53 -39.51 2.23
C PHE A 6 56.15 -38.07 2.39
N PHE A 7 55.55 -37.45 1.35
CA PHE A 7 54.84 -36.18 1.45
C PHE A 7 53.41 -36.45 1.91
N VAL A 8 53.08 -35.99 3.12
CA VAL A 8 51.69 -35.92 3.60
C VAL A 8 51.13 -34.59 3.17
N ALA A 9 50.22 -34.62 2.18
CA ALA A 9 49.44 -33.44 1.77
C ALA A 9 48.32 -33.19 2.79
N LEU A 10 48.44 -32.10 3.56
CA LEU A 10 47.40 -31.65 4.45
C LEU A 10 46.33 -30.89 3.63
N CYS A 11 45.22 -31.56 3.31
CA CYS A 11 44.02 -30.91 2.75
C CYS A 11 43.29 -30.13 3.87
N SER A 12 43.53 -28.84 3.93
CA SER A 12 42.72 -27.93 4.77
C SER A 12 41.35 -27.72 4.08
N PHE A 13 40.31 -28.34 4.60
CA PHE A 13 38.94 -28.02 4.25
C PHE A 13 38.60 -26.64 4.84
N LEU A 14 38.60 -25.59 4.00
CA LEU A 14 37.93 -24.35 4.31
C LEU A 14 36.41 -24.61 4.33
N SER A 15 35.83 -24.74 5.50
CA SER A 15 34.39 -24.67 5.68
C SER A 15 33.96 -23.23 5.43
N VAL A 16 33.47 -22.93 4.25
CA VAL A 16 32.73 -21.70 3.98
C VAL A 16 31.42 -21.82 4.78
N ALA A 17 31.35 -21.12 5.90
CA ALA A 17 30.10 -20.95 6.61
C ALA A 17 29.16 -20.14 5.70
N TYR A 18 28.25 -20.84 5.04
CA TYR A 18 27.11 -20.19 4.38
C TYR A 18 26.26 -19.59 5.48
N SER A 19 26.40 -18.27 5.69
CA SER A 19 25.40 -17.50 6.43
C SER A 19 24.09 -17.60 5.62
N ALA A 20 23.12 -18.35 6.12
CA ALA A 20 21.79 -18.36 5.51
C ALA A 20 21.30 -16.92 5.47
N ALA A 21 20.87 -16.48 4.29
CA ALA A 21 20.24 -15.17 4.16
C ALA A 21 19.05 -15.09 5.14
N PRO A 22 18.85 -13.96 5.83
CA PRO A 22 17.77 -13.83 6.80
C PRO A 22 16.43 -14.15 6.11
N TYR A 23 15.58 -14.90 6.79
CA TYR A 23 14.26 -15.26 6.27
C TYR A 23 13.46 -13.99 5.96
N LYS A 24 12.79 -13.98 4.81
CA LYS A 24 11.81 -12.96 4.45
C LYS A 24 10.42 -13.46 4.77
N CYS A 25 9.60 -12.63 5.40
CA CYS A 25 8.21 -12.96 5.68
C CYS A 25 7.41 -13.01 4.37
N ALA A 26 6.83 -14.17 4.06
CA ALA A 26 6.08 -14.34 2.82
C ALA A 26 4.70 -13.68 2.91
N GLY A 27 4.18 -13.25 1.77
CA GLY A 27 2.82 -12.73 1.66
C GLY A 27 2.69 -11.27 2.06
N VAL A 28 1.44 -10.86 2.25
CA VAL A 28 1.03 -9.54 2.72
C VAL A 28 0.56 -9.67 4.16
N ALA A 29 0.93 -8.70 5.01
CA ALA A 29 0.35 -8.56 6.33
C ALA A 29 -0.26 -7.17 6.48
N THR A 30 -1.47 -7.14 7.03
CA THR A 30 -2.16 -5.89 7.38
C THR A 30 -2.15 -5.71 8.89
N TYR A 31 -1.89 -4.49 9.31
CA TYR A 31 -1.87 -4.11 10.72
C TYR A 31 -2.79 -2.92 10.95
N HIS A 32 -3.37 -2.85 12.13
CA HIS A 32 -3.83 -1.58 12.67
C HIS A 32 -2.73 -0.98 13.52
N LEU A 33 -2.32 0.24 13.15
CA LEU A 33 -1.43 1.05 13.94
C LEU A 33 -2.27 1.90 14.90
N ALA A 34 -1.87 1.88 16.16
CA ALA A 34 -2.32 2.82 17.19
C ALA A 34 -1.14 3.66 17.66
N PHE A 35 -1.34 4.97 17.75
CA PHE A 35 -0.42 5.91 18.37
C PHE A 35 -1.01 6.40 19.68
N TYR A 36 -0.21 6.46 20.72
CA TYR A 36 -0.57 6.98 22.03
C TYR A 36 0.43 8.06 22.44
N GLY A 37 -0.02 9.29 22.51
CA GLY A 37 0.79 10.41 22.99
C GLY A 37 1.00 10.36 24.50
N ASN A 38 2.21 10.75 24.91
CA ASN A 38 2.60 10.85 26.33
C ASN A 38 3.29 12.19 26.59
N TRP A 39 2.90 13.22 25.90
CA TRP A 39 3.50 14.55 25.98
C TRP A 39 2.53 15.52 26.67
N SER A 40 2.86 15.96 27.89
CA SER A 40 2.03 16.85 28.73
C SER A 40 2.90 17.55 29.76
N MET A 41 2.34 18.55 30.44
CA MET A 41 2.99 19.20 31.57
C MET A 41 3.33 18.23 32.73
N MET A 42 2.56 17.14 32.89
CA MET A 42 2.84 16.13 33.92
C MET A 42 4.03 15.26 33.59
N THR A 43 4.16 14.86 32.32
CA THR A 43 5.23 13.97 31.84
C THR A 43 6.47 14.72 31.41
N HIS A 44 6.31 15.98 30.96
CA HIS A 44 7.39 16.83 30.45
C HIS A 44 7.30 18.22 31.09
N PRO A 45 7.43 18.34 32.41
CA PRO A 45 7.38 19.64 33.08
C PRO A 45 8.48 20.55 32.52
N PHE A 46 8.14 21.81 32.24
CA PHE A 46 8.99 22.83 31.59
C PHE A 46 9.31 22.57 30.09
N ALA A 47 8.95 21.40 29.54
CA ALA A 47 9.06 21.09 28.12
C ALA A 47 7.68 20.74 27.53
N TRP A 48 6.67 21.52 27.89
CA TRP A 48 5.30 21.39 27.43
C TRP A 48 4.75 22.79 27.08
N PRO A 49 4.53 23.08 25.80
CA PRO A 49 3.88 24.32 25.38
C PRO A 49 2.36 24.25 25.59
N PRO A 50 1.67 25.37 25.84
CA PRO A 50 0.21 25.41 25.90
C PRO A 50 -0.40 24.87 24.60
N GLY A 51 -1.32 23.92 24.72
CA GLY A 51 -1.95 23.28 23.57
C GLY A 51 -1.06 22.31 22.79
N GLY A 52 0.04 21.88 23.39
CA GLY A 52 0.98 20.94 22.77
C GLY A 52 0.31 19.67 22.29
N GLY A 53 0.76 19.17 21.14
CA GLY A 53 0.25 17.98 20.50
C GLY A 53 1.11 17.55 19.32
N PHE A 54 0.56 16.67 18.49
CA PHE A 54 1.21 16.14 17.31
C PHE A 54 0.40 16.49 16.06
N SER A 55 1.06 16.68 14.93
CA SER A 55 0.36 16.73 13.64
C SER A 55 -0.25 15.37 13.29
N ASN A 56 -0.91 15.25 12.14
CA ASN A 56 -1.22 13.94 11.58
C ASN A 56 0.05 13.10 11.39
N LEU A 57 -0.08 11.79 11.55
CA LEU A 57 0.97 10.83 11.22
C LEU A 57 1.05 10.68 9.72
N VAL A 58 2.25 10.72 9.16
CA VAL A 58 2.48 10.46 7.73
C VAL A 58 3.71 9.59 7.54
N GLY A 59 3.64 8.64 6.62
CA GLY A 59 4.73 7.71 6.36
C GLY A 59 4.39 6.68 5.30
N ALA A 60 5.16 5.61 5.24
CA ALA A 60 4.94 4.54 4.28
C ALA A 60 5.48 3.19 4.77
N SER A 61 4.94 2.12 4.18
CA SER A 61 5.63 0.85 4.10
C SER A 61 6.57 0.85 2.90
N HIS A 62 7.81 0.35 3.06
CA HIS A 62 8.86 0.51 2.06
C HIS A 62 9.95 -0.57 2.15
N GLU A 63 10.80 -0.63 1.13
CA GLU A 63 12.01 -1.43 1.13
C GLU A 63 13.18 -0.69 1.80
N ASP A 64 14.30 -1.39 2.04
CA ASP A 64 15.46 -0.82 2.75
C ASP A 64 16.17 0.30 1.96
N ASN A 65 16.07 0.29 0.63
CA ASN A 65 16.68 1.31 -0.23
C ASN A 65 15.97 2.67 -0.18
N TYR A 66 14.79 2.76 0.42
CA TYR A 66 14.10 4.01 0.62
C TYR A 66 14.18 4.44 2.08
N THR A 67 14.57 5.67 2.30
CA THR A 67 14.65 6.30 3.62
C THR A 67 13.83 7.58 3.59
N ILE A 68 12.73 7.62 4.37
CA ILE A 68 11.92 8.84 4.53
C ILE A 68 12.72 9.84 5.36
N TRP A 69 13.26 9.39 6.49
CA TRP A 69 14.14 10.19 7.35
C TRP A 69 15.05 9.28 8.17
N ASP A 70 16.23 9.79 8.54
CA ASP A 70 17.17 9.19 9.49
C ASP A 70 18.08 10.26 10.10
N GLY A 71 18.62 9.99 11.28
CA GLY A 71 19.63 10.85 11.87
C GLY A 71 20.88 10.96 11.00
N GLY A 72 21.42 12.17 10.86
CA GLY A 72 22.58 12.44 10.03
C GLY A 72 22.31 12.67 8.55
N MET A 73 21.04 12.60 8.10
CA MET A 73 20.65 13.05 6.76
C MET A 73 19.97 14.41 6.79
N MET A 74 19.91 15.10 5.67
CA MET A 74 19.13 16.32 5.52
C MET A 74 17.64 15.97 5.38
N ALA A 75 16.78 16.79 5.97
CA ALA A 75 15.33 16.64 5.77
C ALA A 75 14.98 16.88 4.30
N SER A 76 14.10 16.03 3.74
CA SER A 76 13.49 16.31 2.45
C SER A 76 12.53 17.52 2.57
N PRO A 77 12.14 18.17 1.47
CA PRO A 77 11.11 19.21 1.52
C PRO A 77 9.82 18.74 2.21
N GLY A 78 9.46 17.46 2.04
CA GLY A 78 8.29 16.86 2.67
C GLY A 78 8.47 16.69 4.18
N VAL A 79 9.61 16.21 4.64
CA VAL A 79 9.93 16.08 6.08
C VAL A 79 10.01 17.46 6.74
N GLN A 80 10.64 18.45 6.09
CA GLN A 80 10.66 19.84 6.54
C GLN A 80 9.24 20.39 6.71
N ALA A 81 8.37 20.25 5.70
CA ALA A 81 7.00 20.77 5.77
C ALA A 81 6.18 20.15 6.91
N VAL A 82 6.41 18.85 7.20
CA VAL A 82 5.80 18.21 8.37
C VAL A 82 6.39 18.75 9.67
N ALA A 83 7.70 18.85 9.78
CA ALA A 83 8.38 19.22 11.02
C ALA A 83 8.12 20.68 11.44
N GLU A 84 8.09 21.62 10.47
CA GLU A 84 7.87 23.05 10.73
C GLU A 84 6.39 23.42 10.86
N GLY A 85 5.51 22.78 10.10
CA GLY A 85 4.12 23.23 10.00
C GLY A 85 3.05 22.14 10.13
N GLY A 86 3.44 20.89 10.33
CA GLY A 86 2.52 19.75 10.36
C GLY A 86 1.83 19.46 9.01
N ASN A 87 2.33 20.06 7.92
CA ASN A 87 1.75 19.89 6.58
C ASN A 87 2.31 18.64 5.89
N SER A 88 1.50 17.61 5.77
CA SER A 88 1.88 16.34 5.18
C SER A 88 1.86 16.29 3.64
N ALA A 89 1.22 17.24 2.97
CA ALA A 89 0.94 17.15 1.53
C ALA A 89 2.21 16.95 0.67
N THR A 90 3.30 17.65 0.99
CA THR A 90 4.57 17.52 0.26
C THR A 90 5.20 16.14 0.48
N LEU A 91 5.18 15.63 1.72
CA LEU A 91 5.72 14.30 2.03
C LEU A 91 4.87 13.19 1.41
N GLU A 92 3.56 13.34 1.41
CA GLU A 92 2.65 12.43 0.72
C GLU A 92 2.96 12.36 -0.78
N ALA A 93 3.19 13.52 -1.42
CA ALA A 93 3.58 13.57 -2.83
C ALA A 93 4.94 12.89 -3.09
N GLU A 94 5.95 13.10 -2.23
CA GLU A 94 7.24 12.42 -2.29
C GLU A 94 7.08 10.90 -2.17
N ILE A 95 6.30 10.43 -1.19
CA ILE A 95 6.01 9.01 -0.98
C ILE A 95 5.28 8.43 -2.19
N MET A 96 4.26 9.13 -2.71
CA MET A 96 3.51 8.68 -3.88
C MET A 96 4.41 8.55 -5.12
N GLN A 97 5.38 9.45 -5.31
CA GLN A 97 6.39 9.29 -6.36
C GLN A 97 7.22 8.01 -6.17
N ARG A 98 7.56 7.64 -4.91
CA ARG A 98 8.27 6.39 -4.62
C ARG A 98 7.42 5.16 -4.90
N ILE A 99 6.13 5.22 -4.62
CA ILE A 99 5.19 4.14 -4.95
C ILE A 99 5.04 3.98 -6.47
N MET A 100 4.85 5.09 -7.18
CA MET A 100 4.51 5.06 -8.60
C MET A 100 5.73 4.84 -9.53
N ASN A 101 6.83 5.55 -9.27
CA ASN A 101 7.95 5.64 -10.21
C ASN A 101 9.08 4.65 -9.88
N SER A 102 9.69 4.77 -8.71
CA SER A 102 10.82 3.93 -8.32
C SER A 102 10.39 2.59 -7.71
N LYS A 103 9.14 2.47 -7.28
CA LYS A 103 8.59 1.29 -6.60
C LYS A 103 9.42 0.86 -5.39
N THR A 104 9.95 1.83 -4.66
CA THR A 104 10.71 1.63 -3.42
C THR A 104 9.86 1.81 -2.16
N ALA A 105 8.61 2.29 -2.32
CA ALA A 105 7.57 2.27 -1.31
C ALA A 105 6.35 1.51 -1.82
N TRP A 106 5.53 1.00 -0.89
CA TRP A 106 4.37 0.19 -1.19
C TRP A 106 3.06 0.91 -0.93
N LYS A 107 2.86 1.41 0.30
CA LYS A 107 1.61 2.06 0.70
C LYS A 107 1.87 3.29 1.55
N LEU A 108 1.16 4.37 1.22
CA LEU A 108 1.11 5.57 2.04
C LEU A 108 0.36 5.28 3.35
N ILE A 109 0.87 5.79 4.45
CA ILE A 109 0.26 5.75 5.78
C ILE A 109 -0.03 7.19 6.18
N ASN A 110 -1.28 7.51 6.46
CA ASN A 110 -1.70 8.84 6.90
C ASN A 110 -2.84 8.75 7.91
N SER A 111 -2.73 9.51 9.02
CA SER A 111 -3.86 9.78 9.89
C SER A 111 -4.50 11.12 9.50
N THR A 112 -5.82 11.20 9.54
CA THR A 112 -6.56 12.34 8.96
C THR A 112 -6.57 13.61 9.82
N ALA A 113 -6.03 13.57 11.06
CA ALA A 113 -6.08 14.70 11.99
C ALA A 113 -4.88 14.73 12.93
N GLY A 114 -4.59 15.91 13.45
CA GLY A 114 -3.62 16.11 14.54
C GLY A 114 -4.11 15.48 15.84
N ILE A 115 -3.18 15.22 16.76
CA ILE A 115 -3.39 14.45 17.98
C ILE A 115 -2.99 15.28 19.18
N PRO A 116 -3.86 15.47 20.20
CA PRO A 116 -3.46 16.10 21.45
C PRO A 116 -2.27 15.39 22.11
N GLY A 117 -1.47 16.09 22.89
CA GLY A 117 -0.22 15.54 23.46
C GLY A 117 -0.39 14.26 24.29
N THR A 118 -1.54 14.07 24.96
CA THR A 118 -1.92 12.82 25.64
C THR A 118 -3.04 12.08 24.92
N GLY A 119 -3.36 12.49 23.68
CA GLY A 119 -4.37 11.85 22.86
C GLY A 119 -3.89 10.55 22.21
N ASN A 120 -4.81 9.92 21.51
CA ASN A 120 -4.51 8.74 20.73
C ASN A 120 -5.20 8.81 19.36
N VAL A 121 -4.63 8.11 18.40
CA VAL A 121 -5.28 7.73 17.15
C VAL A 121 -5.15 6.24 16.97
N MET A 122 -6.21 5.60 16.49
CA MET A 122 -6.28 4.14 16.39
C MET A 122 -6.74 3.72 15.00
N ASN A 123 -6.49 2.46 14.69
CA ASN A 123 -6.96 1.80 13.46
C ASN A 123 -6.46 2.48 12.17
N ILE A 124 -5.24 2.99 12.20
CA ILE A 124 -4.57 3.42 10.97
C ILE A 124 -4.11 2.16 10.24
N ASP A 125 -4.56 1.99 9.00
CA ASP A 125 -4.21 0.82 8.21
C ASP A 125 -2.75 0.88 7.76
N VAL A 126 -2.01 -0.19 8.02
CA VAL A 126 -0.64 -0.41 7.58
C VAL A 126 -0.57 -1.75 6.88
N GLU A 127 -0.17 -1.73 5.62
CA GLU A 127 0.05 -2.93 4.83
C GLU A 127 1.54 -3.07 4.52
N VAL A 128 2.10 -4.25 4.80
CA VAL A 128 3.49 -4.60 4.50
C VAL A 128 3.55 -5.87 3.66
N THR A 129 4.61 -6.00 2.86
CA THR A 129 4.83 -7.17 2.01
C THR A 129 6.25 -7.67 2.15
N GLN A 130 6.53 -8.86 1.60
CA GLN A 130 7.86 -9.44 1.60
C GLN A 130 8.94 -8.48 1.07
N ASP A 131 8.61 -7.67 0.08
CA ASP A 131 9.56 -6.74 -0.55
C ASP A 131 9.54 -5.34 0.11
N PHE A 132 8.48 -5.02 0.88
CA PHE A 132 8.29 -3.77 1.61
C PHE A 132 7.96 -4.01 3.09
N PRO A 133 8.88 -4.62 3.85
CA PRO A 133 8.61 -5.05 5.21
C PRO A 133 8.79 -3.94 6.26
N LEU A 134 9.34 -2.79 5.85
CA LEU A 134 9.72 -1.71 6.75
C LEU A 134 8.67 -0.62 6.80
N VAL A 135 8.52 0.00 7.95
CA VAL A 135 7.61 1.13 8.17
C VAL A 135 8.39 2.31 8.73
N SER A 136 8.22 3.48 8.10
CA SER A 136 8.71 4.76 8.61
C SER A 136 7.57 5.75 8.69
N ILE A 137 7.49 6.50 9.79
CA ILE A 137 6.42 7.49 10.06
C ILE A 137 7.05 8.70 10.73
N VAL A 138 6.49 9.88 10.45
CA VAL A 138 6.86 11.16 11.04
C VAL A 138 5.61 11.91 11.48
N THR A 139 5.71 12.68 12.56
CA THR A 139 4.68 13.61 13.05
C THR A 139 5.36 14.78 13.77
N MET A 140 4.90 16.00 13.50
CA MET A 140 5.41 17.21 14.15
C MET A 140 5.10 17.21 15.65
N LEU A 141 5.99 17.77 16.44
CA LEU A 141 5.70 18.26 17.79
C LEU A 141 5.14 19.70 17.70
N ALA A 142 3.85 19.86 17.82
CA ALA A 142 3.20 21.15 17.59
C ALA A 142 2.78 21.85 18.91
N PRO A 143 3.14 23.11 19.12
CA PRO A 143 4.03 23.92 18.28
C PRO A 143 5.51 23.59 18.52
N SER A 144 6.33 23.78 17.51
CA SER A 144 7.79 23.77 17.62
C SER A 144 8.41 24.40 16.36
N PRO A 145 9.70 24.75 16.36
CA PRO A 145 10.36 25.29 15.17
C PRO A 145 10.34 24.30 14.00
N ASP A 146 10.97 23.14 14.19
CA ASP A 146 11.07 22.05 13.22
C ASP A 146 11.26 20.70 13.93
N TRP A 147 10.64 20.56 15.11
CA TRP A 147 10.83 19.31 15.89
C TRP A 147 9.73 18.31 15.58
N PHE A 148 10.12 17.08 15.47
CA PHE A 148 9.24 15.97 15.16
C PHE A 148 9.56 14.72 15.99
N THR A 149 8.69 13.74 15.91
CA THR A 149 8.93 12.39 16.40
C THR A 149 8.42 11.38 15.39
N GLY A 150 8.81 10.11 15.55
CA GLY A 150 8.37 9.07 14.64
C GLY A 150 9.17 7.78 14.77
N ILE A 151 8.96 6.92 13.81
CA ILE A 151 9.69 5.67 13.65
C ILE A 151 10.36 5.61 12.28
N LYS A 152 11.50 4.93 12.22
CA LYS A 152 12.27 4.77 10.99
C LYS A 152 12.64 3.33 10.78
N LYS A 153 12.38 2.81 9.59
CA LYS A 153 12.74 1.45 9.15
C LYS A 153 12.38 0.34 10.15
N VAL A 154 11.21 0.46 10.79
CA VAL A 154 10.73 -0.59 11.71
C VAL A 154 10.28 -1.79 10.90
N SER A 155 10.92 -2.95 11.10
CA SER A 155 10.50 -4.21 10.49
C SER A 155 9.34 -4.83 11.27
N LEU A 156 8.27 -5.20 10.56
CA LEU A 156 7.19 -6.00 11.11
C LEU A 156 7.36 -7.50 10.79
N CYS A 157 8.46 -7.85 10.09
CA CYS A 157 8.86 -9.21 9.82
C CYS A 157 9.89 -9.68 10.85
N ASP A 158 9.60 -10.78 11.55
CA ASP A 158 10.59 -11.50 12.34
C ASP A 158 11.47 -12.32 11.39
N THR A 159 12.65 -11.82 11.09
CA THR A 159 13.60 -12.48 10.17
C THR A 159 14.21 -13.76 10.74
N SER A 160 14.05 -14.03 12.04
CA SER A 160 14.52 -15.27 12.66
C SER A 160 13.57 -16.45 12.38
N SER A 161 12.28 -16.18 12.34
CA SER A 161 11.23 -17.17 12.09
C SER A 161 10.69 -17.13 10.64
N GLY A 162 10.90 -16.04 9.91
CA GLY A 162 10.28 -15.80 8.61
C GLY A 162 8.78 -15.52 8.70
N MET A 163 8.29 -15.15 9.87
CA MET A 163 6.86 -14.87 10.10
C MET A 163 6.62 -13.40 10.42
N TRP A 164 5.47 -12.90 9.96
CA TRP A 164 4.98 -11.59 10.34
C TRP A 164 4.63 -11.57 11.84
N MET A 165 5.10 -10.57 12.57
CA MET A 165 4.79 -10.41 13.99
C MET A 165 3.29 -10.24 14.20
N ASP A 166 2.73 -10.87 15.23
CA ASP A 166 1.31 -10.69 15.60
C ASP A 166 1.03 -9.31 16.19
N SER A 167 2.01 -8.76 16.90
CA SER A 167 2.03 -7.39 17.38
C SER A 167 3.46 -6.91 17.54
N HIS A 168 3.66 -5.61 17.38
CA HIS A 168 4.92 -4.95 17.64
C HIS A 168 4.67 -3.58 18.27
N THR A 169 5.37 -3.26 19.33
CA THR A 169 5.22 -1.97 20.04
C THR A 169 6.55 -1.29 20.17
N ILE A 170 6.63 -0.07 19.70
CA ILE A 170 7.73 0.86 19.90
C ILE A 170 7.32 1.74 21.09
N TYR A 171 7.99 1.58 22.22
CA TYR A 171 7.65 2.25 23.49
C TYR A 171 8.33 3.59 23.67
N ASP A 172 9.37 3.88 22.90
CA ASP A 172 10.23 5.04 23.12
C ASP A 172 10.30 5.90 21.85
N LEU A 173 9.41 6.88 21.79
CA LEU A 173 9.41 7.90 20.74
C LEU A 173 10.13 9.13 21.26
N GLN A 174 11.32 9.38 20.74
CA GLN A 174 12.18 10.51 21.11
C GLN A 174 11.97 11.71 20.19
N PRO A 175 12.22 12.93 20.66
CA PRO A 175 12.17 14.12 19.82
C PRO A 175 13.39 14.21 18.90
N TRP A 176 13.16 14.69 17.69
CA TRP A 176 14.16 14.93 16.65
C TRP A 176 14.01 16.36 16.12
N ASP A 177 15.12 16.95 15.77
CA ASP A 177 15.30 18.25 15.12
C ASP A 177 15.53 18.00 13.63
N ALA A 178 14.77 18.64 12.76
CA ALA A 178 14.90 18.45 11.30
C ALA A 178 16.10 19.20 10.69
N GLY A 179 16.71 20.12 11.45
CA GLY A 179 17.84 20.92 10.99
C GLY A 179 17.45 22.02 10.01
N THR A 180 16.20 22.42 9.97
CA THR A 180 15.66 23.38 8.99
C THR A 180 15.29 24.72 9.60
N ASP A 181 15.14 24.81 10.93
CA ASP A 181 14.90 26.04 11.68
C ASP A 181 15.83 26.16 12.90
N ASN A 182 16.39 27.36 13.15
CA ASN A 182 17.31 27.63 14.29
C ASN A 182 16.59 27.93 15.61
N GLY A 183 15.29 27.78 15.68
CA GLY A 183 14.51 28.03 16.90
C GLY A 183 14.89 27.07 18.03
N THR A 184 15.01 27.60 19.25
CA THR A 184 15.42 26.81 20.44
C THR A 184 14.30 26.64 21.46
N THR A 185 13.14 27.20 21.21
CA THR A 185 11.95 27.11 22.06
C THR A 185 10.73 26.70 21.25
N PHE A 186 9.75 26.07 21.89
CA PHE A 186 8.49 25.67 21.23
C PHE A 186 7.76 26.81 20.51
N MET A 187 7.86 28.02 21.02
CA MET A 187 7.19 29.20 20.49
C MET A 187 8.16 30.13 19.73
N ALA A 188 9.31 29.63 19.31
CA ALA A 188 10.25 30.43 18.53
C ALA A 188 9.60 30.92 17.23
N ALA A 189 9.94 32.16 16.85
CA ALA A 189 9.58 32.66 15.52
C ALA A 189 10.35 31.88 14.46
N ASN A 190 9.74 31.70 13.31
CA ASN A 190 10.39 31.02 12.16
C ASN A 190 11.73 31.69 11.84
N ASN A 191 12.80 30.90 11.89
CA ASN A 191 14.19 31.31 11.67
C ASN A 191 14.94 30.25 10.86
N PRO A 192 14.75 30.20 9.52
CA PRO A 192 15.31 29.16 8.67
C PRO A 192 16.81 28.99 8.83
N THR A 193 17.25 27.77 9.00
CA THR A 193 18.68 27.38 9.01
C THR A 193 19.24 27.45 7.57
N MET A 194 20.31 28.25 7.38
CA MET A 194 20.91 28.43 6.05
C MET A 194 22.43 28.24 6.10
N PRO A 195 23.02 27.24 5.44
CA PRO A 195 22.34 26.13 4.77
C PRO A 195 21.62 25.20 5.74
N PRO A 196 20.62 24.42 5.30
CA PRO A 196 19.96 23.45 6.17
C PRO A 196 20.95 22.48 6.85
N GLY A 197 20.68 22.15 8.10
CA GLY A 197 21.44 21.19 8.88
C GLY A 197 21.03 19.74 8.63
N TYR A 198 21.50 18.86 9.49
CA TYR A 198 21.17 17.44 9.46
C TYR A 198 20.13 17.11 10.54
N ILE A 199 19.26 16.17 10.25
CA ILE A 199 18.34 15.60 11.23
C ILE A 199 19.16 15.06 12.41
N SER A 200 18.85 15.52 13.61
CA SER A 200 19.53 15.10 14.82
C SER A 200 18.56 14.79 15.96
N MET A 201 18.94 13.84 16.81
CA MET A 201 18.13 13.54 17.99
C MET A 201 18.28 14.67 19.01
N ILE A 202 17.16 15.18 19.51
CA ILE A 202 17.16 16.12 20.62
C ILE A 202 17.45 15.35 21.89
N THR A 203 18.49 15.79 22.60
CA THR A 203 18.86 15.26 23.92
C THR A 203 18.84 16.37 24.96
N LYS A 204 19.04 16.05 26.20
CA LYS A 204 19.18 17.08 27.25
C LYS A 204 20.44 17.93 27.12
N LEU A 205 21.36 17.59 26.25
CA LEU A 205 22.64 18.26 26.08
C LEU A 205 22.78 18.97 24.74
N ALA A 206 22.08 18.50 23.72
CA ALA A 206 22.17 19.03 22.35
C ALA A 206 21.01 18.54 21.45
N PRO A 207 20.54 19.36 20.49
CA PRO A 207 20.78 20.81 20.39
C PRO A 207 20.13 21.56 21.56
N PRO A 208 20.45 22.83 21.79
CA PRO A 208 19.81 23.63 22.84
C PRO A 208 18.30 23.79 22.55
N THR A 209 17.46 23.26 23.42
CA THR A 209 16.00 23.27 23.28
C THR A 209 15.33 23.36 24.67
N ASP A 210 14.03 23.63 24.69
CA ASP A 210 13.23 23.60 25.92
C ASP A 210 13.29 22.26 26.66
N PHE A 211 13.62 21.15 25.98
CA PHE A 211 13.81 19.85 26.61
C PHE A 211 14.98 19.80 27.61
N MET A 212 15.93 20.73 27.52
CA MET A 212 17.04 20.83 28.50
C MET A 212 16.55 21.18 29.90
N ASN A 213 15.41 21.83 30.03
CA ASN A 213 14.84 22.26 31.29
C ASN A 213 14.16 21.14 32.09
N LEU A 214 14.05 19.93 31.51
CA LEU A 214 13.51 18.78 32.23
C LEU A 214 14.37 18.40 33.43
N SER A 215 13.74 18.08 34.55
CA SER A 215 14.45 17.60 35.76
C SER A 215 14.93 16.16 35.64
N ALA A 216 14.33 15.37 34.75
CA ALA A 216 14.73 13.96 34.49
C ALA A 216 16.14 13.86 33.87
N SER A 217 16.84 12.76 34.08
CA SER A 217 18.16 12.51 33.50
C SER A 217 18.15 12.31 31.99
N ALA A 218 17.03 11.90 31.44
CA ALA A 218 16.78 11.77 30.01
C ALA A 218 15.41 12.39 29.66
N ILE A 219 15.17 12.67 28.39
CA ILE A 219 13.85 13.10 27.91
C ILE A 219 12.91 11.89 28.02
N PRO A 220 11.78 11.99 28.75
CA PRO A 220 10.79 10.93 28.76
C PRO A 220 10.24 10.67 27.36
N THR A 221 9.74 9.47 27.11
CA THR A 221 9.11 9.15 25.82
C THR A 221 7.94 10.08 25.52
N LEU A 222 7.88 10.59 24.30
CA LEU A 222 6.76 11.41 23.81
C LEU A 222 5.50 10.57 23.49
N GLY A 223 5.66 9.26 23.39
CA GLY A 223 4.54 8.38 23.08
C GLY A 223 5.00 6.97 22.70
N LYS A 224 4.05 6.18 22.24
CA LYS A 224 4.32 4.83 21.72
C LYS A 224 3.49 4.57 20.46
N MET A 225 4.01 3.73 19.58
CA MET A 225 3.30 3.18 18.42
C MET A 225 3.13 1.69 18.58
N MET A 226 1.91 1.18 18.39
CA MET A 226 1.58 -0.23 18.50
C MET A 226 0.96 -0.72 17.20
N PHE A 227 1.55 -1.75 16.63
CA PHE A 227 1.05 -2.47 15.47
C PHE A 227 0.38 -3.75 15.93
N VAL A 228 -0.86 -3.98 15.51
CA VAL A 228 -1.60 -5.21 15.79
C VAL A 228 -2.05 -5.81 14.47
N ARG A 229 -1.57 -7.01 14.18
CA ARG A 229 -1.87 -7.72 12.94
C ARG A 229 -3.34 -8.08 12.85
N GLN A 230 -3.99 -7.68 11.76
CA GLN A 230 -5.43 -7.85 11.56
C GLN A 230 -5.76 -9.19 10.89
N ASN A 231 -5.05 -9.53 9.85
CA ASN A 231 -5.25 -10.80 9.17
C ASN A 231 -4.07 -11.71 9.46
N LYS A 232 -4.24 -12.66 10.35
CA LYS A 232 -3.35 -13.81 10.40
C LYS A 232 -3.73 -14.71 9.22
N PRO A 233 -2.91 -14.82 8.16
CA PRO A 233 -3.11 -15.95 7.29
C PRO A 233 -2.87 -17.17 8.15
N THR A 234 -3.90 -17.92 8.43
CA THR A 234 -3.72 -19.31 8.79
C THR A 234 -3.01 -19.94 7.58
N MET A 235 -1.68 -20.12 7.72
CA MET A 235 -0.90 -20.81 6.72
C MET A 235 -1.62 -22.13 6.45
N ASN A 236 -2.02 -22.37 5.21
CA ASN A 236 -2.58 -23.63 4.68
C ASN A 236 -4.06 -23.92 4.87
N GLN A 237 -4.95 -22.97 5.05
CA GLN A 237 -6.40 -23.31 4.98
C GLN A 237 -6.91 -23.51 3.56
N CYS A 238 -6.23 -22.97 2.55
CA CYS A 238 -6.58 -23.17 1.15
C CYS A 238 -5.57 -24.08 0.47
N SER A 239 -5.78 -25.38 0.57
CA SER A 239 -5.00 -26.38 -0.18
C SER A 239 -5.69 -26.73 -1.50
N GLY A 240 -4.92 -27.28 -2.43
CA GLY A 240 -5.44 -27.73 -3.72
C GLY A 240 -5.66 -26.60 -4.73
N MET A 241 -6.27 -27.00 -5.81
CA MET A 241 -6.58 -26.16 -6.96
C MET A 241 -8.06 -26.30 -7.27
N TYR A 242 -8.74 -25.17 -7.49
CA TYR A 242 -10.19 -25.15 -7.73
C TYR A 242 -10.51 -24.35 -8.98
N ASN A 243 -11.54 -24.82 -9.68
CA ASN A 243 -12.24 -23.99 -10.66
C ASN A 243 -13.26 -23.11 -9.93
N TYR A 244 -13.25 -21.82 -10.26
CA TYR A 244 -14.30 -20.88 -9.88
C TYR A 244 -15.05 -20.47 -11.12
N THR A 245 -16.39 -20.42 -11.04
CA THR A 245 -17.21 -19.74 -12.03
C THR A 245 -17.27 -18.28 -11.65
N VAL A 246 -16.84 -17.40 -12.57
CA VAL A 246 -16.99 -15.95 -12.47
C VAL A 246 -18.18 -15.56 -13.32
N LYS A 247 -19.23 -15.02 -12.71
CA LYS A 247 -20.41 -14.50 -13.41
C LYS A 247 -20.46 -12.99 -13.22
N PHE A 248 -20.36 -12.25 -14.32
CA PHE A 248 -20.54 -10.81 -14.34
C PHE A 248 -21.94 -10.49 -14.88
N GLU A 249 -22.70 -9.62 -14.19
CA GLU A 249 -24.05 -9.22 -14.58
C GLU A 249 -24.16 -7.70 -14.62
N ALA A 250 -24.61 -7.18 -15.76
CA ALA A 250 -24.86 -5.75 -15.97
C ALA A 250 -26.10 -5.29 -15.16
N LYS A 251 -25.94 -4.30 -14.32
CA LYS A 251 -27.03 -3.63 -13.57
C LYS A 251 -27.29 -2.21 -14.09
N TRP A 252 -26.43 -1.72 -14.97
CA TRP A 252 -26.51 -0.42 -15.60
C TRP A 252 -27.63 -0.38 -16.64
N SER A 253 -28.57 0.53 -16.46
CA SER A 253 -29.72 0.72 -17.37
C SER A 253 -30.20 2.16 -17.29
N GLN A 254 -30.95 2.61 -18.30
CA GLN A 254 -31.57 3.94 -18.28
C GLN A 254 -32.51 4.13 -17.09
N ALA A 255 -33.20 3.06 -16.66
CA ALA A 255 -34.11 3.13 -15.51
C ALA A 255 -33.39 3.28 -14.19
N THR A 256 -32.23 2.64 -14.02
CA THR A 256 -31.44 2.69 -12.79
C THR A 256 -30.45 3.85 -12.76
N HIS A 257 -29.92 4.26 -13.92
CA HIS A 257 -28.90 5.29 -14.10
C HIS A 257 -29.33 6.27 -15.18
N PRO A 258 -30.33 7.13 -14.89
CA PRO A 258 -30.88 8.05 -15.91
C PRO A 258 -29.93 9.19 -16.28
N ASN A 259 -28.94 9.53 -15.41
CA ASN A 259 -28.05 10.66 -15.65
C ASN A 259 -27.12 10.37 -16.82
N GLY A 260 -27.35 11.07 -17.92
CA GLY A 260 -26.49 10.99 -19.10
C GLY A 260 -26.50 9.64 -19.81
N TRP A 261 -27.50 8.80 -19.66
CA TRP A 261 -27.59 7.49 -20.30
C TRP A 261 -27.20 7.54 -21.78
N PRO A 262 -26.10 6.86 -22.19
CA PRO A 262 -25.63 6.95 -23.58
C PRO A 262 -26.32 5.95 -24.49
N SER A 263 -26.42 6.31 -25.74
CA SER A 263 -26.78 5.35 -26.80
C SER A 263 -25.67 4.29 -26.93
N GLY A 264 -26.07 3.01 -27.11
CA GLY A 264 -25.09 1.91 -27.25
C GLY A 264 -24.37 1.49 -25.97
N ALA A 265 -24.94 1.82 -24.82
CA ALA A 265 -24.42 1.42 -23.52
C ALA A 265 -24.12 -0.08 -23.43
N LYS A 266 -22.92 -0.43 -22.98
CA LYS A 266 -22.44 -1.82 -22.81
C LYS A 266 -21.21 -1.85 -21.91
N PHE A 267 -20.78 -3.06 -21.53
CA PHE A 267 -19.46 -3.28 -20.95
C PHE A 267 -18.52 -3.94 -21.98
N SER A 268 -17.24 -3.58 -21.92
CA SER A 268 -16.22 -4.24 -22.76
C SER A 268 -16.03 -5.70 -22.33
N PRO A 269 -15.29 -6.50 -23.12
CA PRO A 269 -14.80 -7.78 -22.63
C PRO A 269 -14.07 -7.64 -21.29
N LEU A 270 -14.29 -8.60 -20.39
CA LEU A 270 -13.50 -8.66 -19.14
C LEU A 270 -12.08 -9.15 -19.44
N VAL A 271 -11.10 -8.56 -18.76
CA VAL A 271 -9.80 -9.19 -18.53
C VAL A 271 -9.76 -9.61 -17.08
N ILE A 272 -9.45 -10.89 -16.82
CA ILE A 272 -9.45 -11.47 -15.48
C ILE A 272 -8.07 -12.13 -15.25
N ALA A 273 -7.43 -11.83 -14.15
CA ALA A 273 -6.17 -12.49 -13.75
C ALA A 273 -6.35 -13.24 -12.43
N THR A 274 -5.81 -14.46 -12.35
CA THR A 274 -5.57 -15.15 -11.07
C THR A 274 -4.09 -14.98 -10.72
N HIS A 275 -3.81 -14.43 -9.54
CA HIS A 275 -2.47 -13.98 -9.20
C HIS A 275 -2.16 -14.05 -7.70
N SER A 276 -0.89 -13.88 -7.36
CA SER A 276 -0.46 -13.69 -5.99
C SER A 276 -0.54 -12.21 -5.59
N TYR A 277 -0.31 -11.93 -4.33
CA TYR A 277 -0.21 -10.57 -3.80
C TYR A 277 0.92 -9.73 -4.46
N LYS A 278 1.88 -10.36 -5.13
CA LYS A 278 3.00 -9.67 -5.82
C LYS A 278 2.61 -9.00 -7.13
N TYR A 279 1.42 -9.24 -7.60
CA TYR A 279 0.91 -8.65 -8.84
C TYR A 279 -0.31 -7.78 -8.54
N LYS A 280 -0.36 -6.63 -9.19
CA LYS A 280 -1.50 -5.73 -9.23
C LYS A 280 -1.82 -5.45 -10.69
N MET A 281 -3.07 -5.71 -11.10
CA MET A 281 -3.55 -5.35 -12.45
C MET A 281 -3.82 -3.84 -12.50
N TRP A 282 -4.48 -3.33 -11.49
CA TRP A 282 -4.78 -1.92 -11.23
C TRP A 282 -5.05 -1.75 -9.74
N SER A 283 -5.03 -0.54 -9.23
CA SER A 283 -5.40 -0.26 -7.85
C SER A 283 -5.78 1.21 -7.70
N ASP A 284 -6.60 1.52 -6.70
CA ASP A 284 -6.89 2.89 -6.31
C ASP A 284 -5.60 3.67 -6.05
N MET A 285 -5.59 4.96 -6.40
CA MET A 285 -4.47 5.88 -6.23
C MET A 285 -3.17 5.47 -6.98
N THR A 286 -3.25 4.56 -7.95
CA THR A 286 -2.14 4.22 -8.85
C THR A 286 -2.40 4.67 -10.27
N ARG A 287 -1.36 4.93 -11.05
CA ARG A 287 -1.52 5.26 -12.47
C ARG A 287 -1.91 4.00 -13.26
N ALA A 288 -2.83 4.19 -14.20
CA ALA A 288 -3.18 3.14 -15.13
C ALA A 288 -1.97 2.71 -15.98
N SER A 289 -1.76 1.39 -16.13
CA SER A 289 -0.82 0.88 -17.12
C SER A 289 -1.32 1.18 -18.54
N PRO A 290 -0.46 1.12 -19.57
CA PRO A 290 -0.90 1.27 -20.94
C PRO A 290 -2.05 0.32 -21.30
N GLY A 291 -2.05 -0.90 -20.77
CA GLY A 291 -3.11 -1.89 -20.98
C GLY A 291 -4.42 -1.51 -20.27
N VAL A 292 -4.35 -1.06 -19.01
CA VAL A 292 -5.51 -0.57 -18.26
C VAL A 292 -6.11 0.66 -18.94
N LYS A 293 -5.28 1.64 -19.32
CA LYS A 293 -5.69 2.80 -20.13
C LYS A 293 -6.44 2.34 -21.38
N LYS A 294 -5.87 1.40 -22.14
CA LYS A 294 -6.46 0.95 -23.40
C LYS A 294 -7.81 0.28 -23.22
N VAL A 295 -7.98 -0.51 -22.15
CA VAL A 295 -9.29 -1.08 -21.78
C VAL A 295 -10.25 0.03 -21.39
N ALA A 296 -9.86 0.93 -20.51
CA ALA A 296 -10.72 1.96 -19.94
C ALA A 296 -11.24 2.96 -21.01
N GLU A 297 -10.38 3.36 -21.97
CA GLU A 297 -10.72 4.33 -23.02
C GLU A 297 -11.42 3.69 -24.22
N THR A 298 -11.10 2.46 -24.58
CA THR A 298 -11.55 1.88 -25.87
C THR A 298 -12.23 0.52 -25.76
N GLY A 299 -12.18 -0.10 -24.58
CA GLY A 299 -12.66 -1.47 -24.38
C GLY A 299 -11.80 -2.55 -25.03
N MET A 300 -10.61 -2.19 -25.59
CA MET A 300 -9.71 -3.14 -26.25
C MET A 300 -8.82 -3.84 -25.23
N GLU A 301 -9.07 -5.10 -24.99
CA GLU A 301 -8.43 -5.91 -23.96
C GLU A 301 -7.03 -6.46 -24.32
N GLY A 302 -6.67 -6.44 -25.60
CA GLY A 302 -5.49 -7.15 -26.11
C GLY A 302 -4.16 -6.70 -25.48
N LEU A 303 -3.98 -5.39 -25.26
CA LEU A 303 -2.75 -4.86 -24.66
C LEU A 303 -2.65 -5.27 -23.20
N LEU A 304 -3.72 -5.11 -22.40
CA LEU A 304 -3.75 -5.54 -21.00
C LEU A 304 -3.55 -7.05 -20.87
N TYR A 305 -4.22 -7.82 -21.73
CA TYR A 305 -4.03 -9.28 -21.76
C TYR A 305 -2.55 -9.65 -21.93
N ASN A 306 -1.84 -8.99 -22.85
CA ASN A 306 -0.41 -9.22 -23.08
C ASN A 306 0.45 -8.76 -21.90
N GLU A 307 0.14 -7.62 -21.28
CA GLU A 307 0.83 -7.17 -20.05
C GLU A 307 0.71 -8.21 -18.93
N VAL A 308 -0.50 -8.73 -18.70
CA VAL A 308 -0.74 -9.79 -17.71
C VAL A 308 -0.02 -11.08 -18.08
N MET A 309 -0.02 -11.47 -19.36
CA MET A 309 0.70 -12.66 -19.85
C MET A 309 2.23 -12.56 -19.63
N MET A 310 2.83 -11.39 -19.82
CA MET A 310 4.25 -11.17 -19.52
C MET A 310 4.57 -11.35 -18.03
N MET A 311 3.57 -11.15 -17.15
CA MET A 311 3.71 -11.39 -15.71
C MET A 311 3.36 -12.82 -15.29
N LYS A 312 3.07 -13.72 -16.24
CA LYS A 312 2.84 -15.15 -16.00
C LYS A 312 4.16 -15.86 -15.73
N LYS A 313 4.68 -15.65 -14.53
CA LYS A 313 5.92 -16.24 -14.01
C LYS A 313 5.72 -16.64 -12.55
N PRO A 314 6.55 -17.59 -12.03
CA PRO A 314 6.40 -18.04 -10.64
C PRO A 314 6.32 -16.89 -9.64
N GLY A 315 5.30 -16.93 -8.80
CA GLY A 315 5.07 -15.96 -7.74
C GLY A 315 4.32 -14.68 -8.14
N PHE A 316 3.90 -14.50 -9.41
CA PHE A 316 3.17 -13.30 -9.84
C PHE A 316 1.76 -13.62 -10.36
N VAL A 317 1.64 -14.06 -11.60
CA VAL A 317 0.37 -14.40 -12.25
C VAL A 317 0.33 -15.87 -12.59
N SER A 318 -0.78 -16.54 -12.24
CA SER A 318 -1.04 -17.93 -12.65
C SER A 318 -1.66 -17.96 -14.04
N ASN A 319 -2.82 -17.30 -14.19
CA ASN A 319 -3.54 -17.31 -15.46
C ASN A 319 -4.20 -15.96 -15.74
N VAL A 320 -4.46 -15.72 -17.02
CA VAL A 320 -5.28 -14.62 -17.52
C VAL A 320 -6.40 -15.16 -18.40
N TYR A 321 -7.56 -14.58 -18.27
CA TYR A 321 -8.76 -14.94 -18.99
C TYR A 321 -9.38 -13.71 -19.61
N LYS A 322 -10.14 -13.89 -20.67
CA LYS A 322 -10.96 -12.84 -21.28
C LYS A 322 -12.33 -13.38 -21.67
N THR A 323 -13.31 -12.51 -21.73
CA THR A 323 -14.68 -12.83 -22.10
C THR A 323 -15.09 -12.07 -23.37
N GLY A 324 -16.32 -12.20 -23.79
CA GLY A 324 -16.95 -11.30 -24.75
C GLY A 324 -17.48 -10.03 -24.08
N ALA A 325 -17.84 -9.05 -24.88
CA ALA A 325 -18.55 -7.85 -24.44
C ALA A 325 -19.91 -8.20 -23.82
N ILE A 326 -20.41 -7.35 -22.92
CA ILE A 326 -21.67 -7.59 -22.20
C ILE A 326 -22.63 -6.44 -22.51
N SER A 327 -23.77 -6.79 -23.08
CA SER A 327 -24.85 -5.81 -23.39
C SER A 327 -25.53 -5.32 -22.11
N THR A 328 -26.06 -4.10 -22.13
CA THR A 328 -26.92 -3.57 -21.07
C THR A 328 -28.29 -3.14 -21.67
N PRO A 329 -29.37 -3.18 -20.91
CA PRO A 329 -29.48 -3.73 -19.54
C PRO A 329 -29.54 -5.26 -19.53
N GLY A 330 -29.16 -5.83 -18.34
CA GLY A 330 -29.44 -7.24 -18.02
C GLY A 330 -28.56 -8.29 -18.72
N GLY A 331 -27.55 -7.88 -19.51
CA GLY A 331 -26.57 -8.80 -20.07
C GLY A 331 -25.68 -9.42 -19.00
N TYR A 332 -25.21 -10.61 -19.27
CA TYR A 332 -24.24 -11.28 -18.38
C TYR A 332 -23.18 -12.03 -19.19
N ASN A 333 -22.10 -12.33 -18.53
CA ASN A 333 -21.07 -13.23 -19.04
C ASN A 333 -20.62 -14.15 -17.92
N SER A 334 -20.22 -15.37 -18.26
CA SER A 334 -19.75 -16.35 -17.30
C SER A 334 -18.54 -17.08 -17.85
N THR A 335 -17.50 -17.22 -17.03
CA THR A 335 -16.30 -17.96 -17.40
C THR A 335 -15.77 -18.73 -16.19
N LYS A 336 -14.98 -19.77 -16.46
CA LYS A 336 -14.29 -20.51 -15.42
C LYS A 336 -12.87 -20.02 -15.31
N ILE A 337 -12.42 -19.78 -14.07
CA ILE A 337 -11.06 -19.45 -13.73
C ILE A 337 -10.50 -20.51 -12.80
N MET A 338 -9.19 -20.76 -12.86
CA MET A 338 -8.49 -21.68 -11.97
C MET A 338 -7.73 -20.88 -10.91
N VAL A 339 -7.91 -21.24 -9.65
CA VAL A 339 -7.20 -20.68 -8.51
C VAL A 339 -6.48 -21.75 -7.72
N GLN A 340 -5.37 -21.38 -7.09
CA GLN A 340 -4.57 -22.26 -6.22
C GLN A 340 -3.97 -21.42 -5.08
N SER A 341 -3.55 -22.07 -4.00
CA SER A 341 -3.16 -21.38 -2.76
C SER A 341 -2.20 -20.20 -2.93
N MET A 342 -1.19 -20.36 -3.80
CA MET A 342 -0.20 -19.30 -4.08
C MET A 342 -0.77 -18.17 -4.95
N TYR A 343 -1.88 -18.39 -5.67
CA TYR A 343 -2.51 -17.47 -6.62
C TYR A 343 -4.02 -17.41 -6.35
N SER A 344 -4.35 -17.10 -5.10
CA SER A 344 -5.73 -17.04 -4.63
C SER A 344 -6.43 -15.70 -4.93
N MET A 345 -5.68 -14.71 -5.36
CA MET A 345 -6.22 -13.38 -5.68
C MET A 345 -6.75 -13.32 -7.11
N VAL A 346 -7.84 -12.58 -7.28
CA VAL A 346 -8.45 -12.31 -8.57
C VAL A 346 -8.59 -10.81 -8.76
N SER A 347 -8.10 -10.32 -9.90
CA SER A 347 -8.38 -8.97 -10.39
C SER A 347 -9.12 -9.06 -11.71
N LEU A 348 -10.04 -8.13 -11.95
CA LEU A 348 -10.72 -7.98 -13.23
C LEU A 348 -11.04 -6.52 -13.54
N ILE A 349 -11.23 -6.24 -14.83
CA ILE A 349 -11.60 -4.91 -15.34
C ILE A 349 -12.50 -5.04 -16.56
N SER A 350 -13.42 -4.10 -16.71
CA SER A 350 -14.24 -3.91 -17.91
C SER A 350 -14.63 -2.44 -18.06
N MET A 351 -14.48 -1.88 -19.27
CA MET A 351 -14.89 -0.51 -19.57
C MET A 351 -16.41 -0.34 -19.43
N ILE A 352 -16.84 0.78 -18.90
CA ILE A 352 -18.22 1.29 -19.03
C ILE A 352 -18.32 2.00 -20.37
N ALA A 353 -18.86 1.36 -21.41
CA ALA A 353 -18.81 1.88 -22.78
C ALA A 353 -20.17 2.40 -23.27
N PRO A 354 -20.20 3.58 -23.90
CA PRO A 354 -19.08 4.50 -24.09
C PRO A 354 -18.76 5.28 -22.82
N SER A 355 -17.52 5.69 -22.65
CA SER A 355 -17.06 6.65 -21.63
C SER A 355 -15.66 7.15 -22.01
N PRO A 356 -15.17 8.22 -21.40
CA PRO A 356 -13.80 8.69 -21.62
C PRO A 356 -12.77 7.61 -21.27
N ASP A 357 -12.73 7.21 -19.99
CA ASP A 357 -11.84 6.19 -19.45
C ASP A 357 -12.41 5.54 -18.19
N TRP A 358 -13.73 5.40 -18.14
CA TRP A 358 -14.40 4.84 -16.97
C TRP A 358 -14.56 3.33 -17.04
N PHE A 359 -14.36 2.67 -15.93
CA PHE A 359 -14.42 1.22 -15.86
C PHE A 359 -15.06 0.72 -14.56
N VAL A 360 -15.40 -0.55 -14.52
CA VAL A 360 -15.73 -1.31 -13.32
C VAL A 360 -14.72 -2.43 -13.15
N GLY A 361 -14.46 -2.83 -11.91
CA GLY A 361 -13.49 -3.90 -11.69
C GLY A 361 -13.39 -4.37 -10.25
N VAL A 362 -12.54 -5.36 -10.06
CA VAL A 362 -12.13 -5.92 -8.77
C VAL A 362 -10.61 -5.84 -8.70
N ASP A 363 -10.10 -5.23 -7.64
CA ASP A 363 -8.67 -5.23 -7.34
C ASP A 363 -8.34 -6.31 -6.32
N SER A 364 -7.55 -7.30 -6.73
CA SER A 364 -6.87 -8.26 -5.85
C SER A 364 -7.75 -8.90 -4.77
N TYR A 365 -8.98 -9.32 -5.13
CA TYR A 365 -9.84 -10.01 -4.18
C TYR A 365 -9.32 -11.42 -3.88
N ASP A 366 -9.09 -11.71 -2.60
CA ASP A 366 -8.61 -13.02 -2.17
C ASP A 366 -9.78 -14.02 -1.99
N LEU A 367 -9.77 -15.08 -2.80
CA LEU A 367 -10.74 -16.18 -2.70
C LEU A 367 -10.39 -17.19 -1.59
N CYS A 368 -9.18 -17.08 -0.99
CA CYS A 368 -8.81 -17.82 0.19
C CYS A 368 -9.20 -17.03 1.45
N GLY A 369 -10.13 -17.55 2.20
CA GLY A 369 -10.59 -16.97 3.46
C GLY A 369 -9.99 -17.65 4.69
N THR A 370 -10.33 -17.14 5.86
CA THR A 370 -9.90 -17.71 7.16
C THR A 370 -10.39 -19.14 7.41
N ASN A 371 -11.48 -19.53 6.74
CA ASN A 371 -12.08 -20.88 6.86
C ASN A 371 -11.85 -21.74 5.61
N GLY A 372 -10.83 -21.43 4.81
CA GLY A 372 -10.57 -22.13 3.56
C GLY A 372 -11.10 -21.36 2.32
N TRP A 373 -11.20 -22.07 1.21
CA TRP A 373 -11.71 -21.49 -0.03
C TRP A 373 -13.16 -21.02 0.11
N LYS A 374 -13.43 -19.76 -0.20
CA LYS A 374 -14.78 -19.18 -0.17
C LYS A 374 -15.68 -19.91 -1.17
N GLU A 375 -16.89 -20.29 -0.74
CA GLU A 375 -17.82 -21.04 -1.58
C GLU A 375 -18.50 -20.17 -2.64
N MET A 376 -19.02 -19.03 -2.20
CA MET A 376 -19.66 -18.07 -3.08
C MET A 376 -19.47 -16.65 -2.53
N MET A 377 -19.17 -15.71 -3.42
CA MET A 377 -19.08 -14.30 -3.08
C MET A 377 -19.61 -13.46 -4.23
N THR A 378 -20.51 -12.54 -3.90
CA THR A 378 -21.03 -11.54 -4.84
C THR A 378 -20.54 -10.16 -4.41
N MET A 379 -20.05 -9.38 -5.35
CA MET A 379 -19.55 -8.03 -5.15
C MET A 379 -20.27 -7.05 -6.07
N ASP A 380 -20.64 -5.91 -5.52
CA ASP A 380 -21.15 -4.78 -6.26
C ASP A 380 -20.00 -4.00 -6.90
N LEU A 381 -20.11 -3.74 -8.19
CA LEU A 381 -19.11 -3.00 -8.94
C LEU A 381 -19.60 -1.59 -9.20
N LEU A 382 -18.84 -0.67 -8.72
CA LEU A 382 -19.04 0.77 -8.79
C LEU A 382 -18.03 1.38 -9.78
N PRO A 383 -18.29 2.55 -10.39
CA PRO A 383 -17.42 3.09 -11.44
C PRO A 383 -16.13 3.66 -10.93
N TRP A 384 -15.07 3.50 -11.71
CA TRP A 384 -13.73 4.03 -11.52
C TRP A 384 -13.32 4.85 -12.73
N ASP A 385 -12.54 5.89 -12.51
CA ASP A 385 -11.86 6.73 -13.48
C ASP A 385 -10.40 6.25 -13.58
N ALA A 386 -9.91 6.04 -14.81
CA ALA A 386 -8.53 5.58 -15.00
C ALA A 386 -7.49 6.71 -14.95
N GLY A 387 -7.92 7.98 -14.87
CA GLY A 387 -7.07 9.16 -14.81
C GLY A 387 -6.34 9.47 -16.11
N THR A 388 -6.80 8.94 -17.24
CA THR A 388 -6.10 9.01 -18.53
C THR A 388 -6.79 9.90 -19.56
N ASP A 389 -8.08 10.20 -19.36
CA ASP A 389 -8.89 11.10 -20.20
C ASP A 389 -9.69 12.06 -19.31
N SER A 390 -9.65 13.36 -19.60
CA SER A 390 -10.32 14.41 -18.83
C SER A 390 -11.79 14.65 -19.23
N GLY A 391 -12.36 13.77 -20.04
CA GLY A 391 -13.77 13.86 -20.45
C GLY A 391 -14.72 13.68 -19.26
N ARG A 392 -15.81 14.46 -19.26
CA ARG A 392 -16.76 14.48 -18.14
C ARG A 392 -18.10 13.79 -18.46
N ASN A 393 -18.32 13.49 -19.74
CA ASN A 393 -19.55 12.90 -20.23
C ASN A 393 -19.27 11.54 -20.89
N PHE A 394 -20.26 10.66 -20.91
CA PHE A 394 -20.14 9.34 -21.55
C PHE A 394 -19.72 9.41 -23.03
N THR A 395 -20.04 10.49 -23.72
CA THR A 395 -19.75 10.71 -25.15
C THR A 395 -18.75 11.83 -25.37
N SER A 396 -17.96 12.18 -24.36
CA SER A 396 -16.86 13.15 -24.54
C SER A 396 -15.92 12.70 -25.64
N VAL A 397 -15.37 13.66 -26.37
CA VAL A 397 -14.24 13.39 -27.27
C VAL A 397 -13.02 13.05 -26.46
N ASP A 398 -12.12 12.24 -27.05
CA ASP A 398 -10.85 11.87 -26.43
C ASP A 398 -10.03 13.12 -26.06
N MET A 399 -9.74 13.30 -24.78
CA MET A 399 -9.01 14.43 -24.20
C MET A 399 -8.01 13.91 -23.17
N ALA A 400 -6.83 13.51 -23.64
CA ALA A 400 -5.80 12.97 -22.78
C ALA A 400 -5.51 13.87 -21.56
N THR A 401 -5.57 13.32 -20.36
CA THR A 401 -5.20 13.99 -19.11
C THR A 401 -3.69 14.24 -19.09
N ASN A 402 -3.27 15.48 -18.86
CA ASN A 402 -1.86 15.86 -18.82
C ASN A 402 -1.58 16.81 -17.64
N PRO A 403 -0.78 16.41 -16.63
CA PRO A 403 -0.16 15.08 -16.50
C PRO A 403 -1.20 13.97 -16.23
N VAL A 404 -0.90 12.73 -16.64
CA VAL A 404 -1.77 11.57 -16.36
C VAL A 404 -2.02 11.47 -14.86
N ASP A 405 -3.30 11.37 -14.48
CA ASP A 405 -3.76 11.27 -13.10
C ASP A 405 -3.75 9.82 -12.60
N VAL A 406 -4.14 9.60 -11.36
CA VAL A 406 -4.25 8.28 -10.74
C VAL A 406 -5.66 7.72 -10.92
N ILE A 407 -5.78 6.40 -10.87
CA ILE A 407 -7.07 5.72 -10.82
C ILE A 407 -7.82 6.15 -9.56
N MET A 408 -9.05 6.62 -9.73
CA MET A 408 -9.87 7.07 -8.61
C MET A 408 -11.30 6.57 -8.71
N ARG A 409 -11.94 6.42 -7.55
CA ARG A 409 -13.34 6.07 -7.46
C ARG A 409 -14.20 7.26 -7.92
N ILE A 410 -15.11 7.03 -8.90
CA ILE A 410 -16.11 8.05 -9.26
C ILE A 410 -17.21 8.03 -8.21
N THR A 411 -17.52 9.19 -7.66
CA THR A 411 -18.57 9.41 -6.66
C THR A 411 -19.55 10.48 -7.13
N SER A 412 -20.61 10.70 -6.38
CA SER A 412 -21.56 11.78 -6.68
C SER A 412 -20.97 13.19 -6.61
N SER A 413 -19.81 13.34 -5.98
CA SER A 413 -19.04 14.61 -5.92
C SER A 413 -18.01 14.76 -7.03
N SER A 414 -17.76 13.71 -7.82
CA SER A 414 -16.88 13.78 -8.99
C SER A 414 -17.53 14.61 -10.10
N ASP A 415 -16.72 15.40 -10.81
CA ASP A 415 -17.20 16.27 -11.90
C ASP A 415 -17.44 15.46 -13.18
N THR A 416 -18.41 14.57 -13.12
CA THR A 416 -18.83 13.71 -14.23
C THR A 416 -20.33 13.77 -14.44
N GLN A 417 -20.78 13.44 -15.66
CA GLN A 417 -22.21 13.35 -16.02
C GLN A 417 -22.98 12.34 -15.17
N MET A 418 -22.31 11.38 -14.54
CA MET A 418 -22.96 10.37 -13.68
C MET A 418 -23.70 11.01 -12.49
N GLY A 419 -23.13 12.06 -11.88
CA GLY A 419 -23.72 12.68 -10.69
C GLY A 419 -24.07 11.64 -9.61
N ALA A 420 -25.31 11.66 -9.11
CA ALA A 420 -25.76 10.70 -8.08
C ALA A 420 -25.75 9.23 -8.52
N ASP A 421 -25.78 8.95 -9.82
CA ASP A 421 -25.74 7.58 -10.34
C ASP A 421 -24.38 6.91 -10.14
N ALA A 422 -23.31 7.67 -9.93
CA ALA A 422 -21.99 7.14 -9.61
C ALA A 422 -21.94 6.30 -8.32
N ASN A 423 -22.90 6.49 -7.42
CA ASN A 423 -22.99 5.71 -6.18
C ASN A 423 -23.89 4.47 -6.32
N LYS A 424 -24.45 4.24 -7.49
CA LYS A 424 -25.26 3.06 -7.78
C LYS A 424 -24.42 1.93 -8.37
N VAL A 425 -24.92 0.71 -8.24
CA VAL A 425 -24.26 -0.49 -8.75
C VAL A 425 -24.37 -0.57 -10.27
N PHE A 426 -23.24 -0.50 -10.98
CA PHE A 426 -23.16 -0.62 -12.43
C PHE A 426 -23.21 -2.08 -12.91
N ALA A 427 -22.58 -2.97 -12.14
CA ALA A 427 -22.59 -4.40 -12.38
C ALA A 427 -22.39 -5.17 -11.08
N THR A 428 -22.64 -6.46 -11.10
CA THR A 428 -22.25 -7.38 -10.03
C THR A 428 -21.33 -8.45 -10.58
N VAL A 429 -20.39 -8.91 -9.78
CA VAL A 429 -19.61 -10.10 -10.08
C VAL A 429 -19.78 -11.13 -8.97
N THR A 430 -20.09 -12.37 -9.37
CA THR A 430 -20.22 -13.50 -8.46
C THR A 430 -19.13 -14.52 -8.75
N PHE A 431 -18.38 -14.90 -7.74
CA PHE A 431 -17.42 -15.99 -7.73
C PHE A 431 -18.07 -17.19 -7.06
N THR A 432 -18.19 -18.32 -7.74
CA THR A 432 -18.74 -19.57 -7.21
C THR A 432 -17.70 -20.66 -7.31
N ARG A 433 -17.32 -21.27 -6.17
CA ARG A 433 -16.38 -22.38 -6.13
C ARG A 433 -16.98 -23.60 -6.83
N GLY A 434 -16.24 -24.17 -7.75
CA GLY A 434 -16.56 -25.43 -8.39
C GLY A 434 -15.73 -26.60 -7.78
N GLU A 435 -15.49 -27.59 -8.62
CA GLU A 435 -14.78 -28.79 -8.20
C GLU A 435 -13.28 -28.56 -7.99
N MET A 436 -12.69 -29.33 -7.09
CA MET A 436 -11.25 -29.41 -6.91
C MET A 436 -10.64 -30.10 -8.14
N ILE A 437 -9.58 -29.52 -8.66
CA ILE A 437 -8.81 -30.12 -9.76
C ILE A 437 -7.82 -31.10 -9.16
N PRO A 438 -7.88 -32.40 -9.52
CA PRO A 438 -6.92 -33.39 -9.02
C PRO A 438 -5.50 -33.02 -9.42
N THR A 439 -4.58 -32.99 -8.47
CA THR A 439 -3.14 -32.94 -8.75
C THR A 439 -2.73 -34.35 -9.20
N THR A 440 -2.43 -34.54 -10.47
CA THR A 440 -1.81 -35.77 -10.99
C THR A 440 -0.41 -35.86 -10.38
N THR A 441 -0.25 -36.73 -9.38
CA THR A 441 1.08 -37.13 -8.92
C THR A 441 1.71 -37.95 -10.06
N GLN A 442 2.70 -37.37 -10.73
CA GLN A 442 3.55 -38.19 -11.60
C GLN A 442 4.30 -39.16 -10.69
N THR A 443 3.84 -40.40 -10.67
CA THR A 443 4.63 -41.51 -10.13
C THR A 443 5.81 -41.73 -11.07
N THR A 444 6.96 -41.22 -10.71
CA THR A 444 8.23 -41.64 -11.30
C THR A 444 8.43 -43.10 -10.89
N THR A 445 8.11 -44.03 -11.78
CA THR A 445 8.60 -45.41 -11.72
C THR A 445 10.10 -45.35 -11.90
N THR A 446 10.82 -45.70 -10.84
CA THR A 446 12.24 -45.99 -10.84
C THR A 446 12.55 -47.21 -11.70
#